data_296042f1d73aeb7ce835a0462e5ae14c
#
_entry.id   296042f1d73aeb7ce835a0462e5ae14c
#
_cell.length_a   1.000
_cell.length_b   1.000
_cell.length_c   1.000
_cell.angle_alpha   90.00
_cell.angle_beta   90.00
_cell.angle_gamma   90.00
#
_symmetry.space_group_name_H-M   'P 1'
#
loop_
_entity.id
_entity.type
_entity.pdbx_description
1 polymer ?
#
loop_
_entity_poly.entity_id
_entity_poly.type
_entity_poly.pdbx_seq_one_letter_code
_entity_poly.pdbx_strand_id
1 'polypeptide(L)'
;KEAREKLSGKWSKAVCINLAYMLVFFLFNVLESLCSDIMQSFLSLVFAIIEVPLSLGLIISFVKLFNDEDVKAFDFLTTGFNNFGKSWGIAWNIFVKMVLPVILTVVSYVIIGFGIFQTASSSMLYETSSSTTSIVLVLIGMVLFIAASIWSVTKSYYYQLAYIIAADKPELSSKEAVEESEKLMTGKRGKLFCLQLSFIGWAILAVFTLGIGYLWLIPYVQMAIIAFYKFACGDS
;
A
#
# COMPACT_ATOMS: atom_id res chain seq x y z
N LYS A 1 -5.07 -11.65 18.68
CA LYS A 1 -6.13 -11.81 19.70
C LYS A 1 -6.91 -10.50 19.82
N GLU A 2 -6.28 -9.41 20.20
CA GLU A 2 -6.87 -8.09 20.43
C GLU A 2 -7.73 -7.58 19.26
N ALA A 3 -7.22 -7.63 18.03
CA ALA A 3 -7.99 -7.23 16.83
C ALA A 3 -9.33 -8.01 16.71
N ARG A 4 -9.34 -9.29 17.07
CA ARG A 4 -10.55 -10.11 17.04
C ARG A 4 -11.52 -9.74 18.17
N GLU A 5 -10.99 -9.43 19.34
CA GLU A 5 -11.79 -8.98 20.49
C GLU A 5 -12.43 -7.63 20.19
N LYS A 6 -11.67 -6.68 19.63
CA LYS A 6 -12.17 -5.37 19.21
C LYS A 6 -13.21 -5.42 18.08
N LEU A 7 -13.13 -6.42 17.20
CA LEU A 7 -14.14 -6.66 16.16
C LEU A 7 -15.37 -7.40 16.69
N SER A 8 -15.30 -8.01 17.86
CA SER A 8 -16.45 -8.72 18.43
C SER A 8 -17.64 -7.76 18.61
N GLY A 9 -18.78 -8.09 18.02
CA GLY A 9 -19.98 -7.24 17.98
C GLY A 9 -19.94 -6.08 16.94
N LYS A 10 -18.80 -5.83 16.25
CA LYS A 10 -18.66 -4.73 15.29
C LYS A 10 -18.34 -5.20 13.86
N TRP A 11 -18.35 -6.49 13.60
CA TRP A 11 -18.06 -7.05 12.30
C TRP A 11 -18.90 -6.45 11.17
N SER A 12 -20.20 -6.27 11.39
CA SER A 12 -21.09 -5.68 10.40
C SER A 12 -20.66 -4.26 10.03
N LYS A 13 -20.30 -3.43 11.01
CA LYS A 13 -19.82 -2.05 10.76
C LYS A 13 -18.51 -2.05 9.99
N ALA A 14 -17.54 -2.88 10.39
CA ALA A 14 -16.24 -2.99 9.73
C ALA A 14 -16.38 -3.46 8.27
N VAL A 15 -17.23 -4.47 8.02
CA VAL A 15 -17.54 -4.96 6.67
C VAL A 15 -18.30 -3.90 5.86
N CYS A 16 -19.26 -3.17 6.45
CA CYS A 16 -19.98 -2.10 5.76
C CYS A 16 -19.06 -0.95 5.33
N ILE A 17 -18.12 -0.53 6.18
CA ILE A 17 -17.13 0.50 5.84
C ILE A 17 -16.27 0.03 4.67
N ASN A 18 -15.77 -1.21 4.72
CA ASN A 18 -14.97 -1.79 3.66
C ASN A 18 -15.75 -1.96 2.35
N LEU A 19 -17.00 -2.41 2.42
CA LEU A 19 -17.90 -2.51 1.26
C LEU A 19 -18.18 -1.14 0.63
N ALA A 20 -18.46 -0.13 1.46
CA ALA A 20 -18.67 1.23 0.96
C ALA A 20 -17.42 1.76 0.24
N TYR A 21 -16.23 1.50 0.79
CA TYR A 21 -14.97 1.85 0.15
C TYR A 21 -14.79 1.11 -1.20
N MET A 22 -14.98 -0.19 -1.23
CA MET A 22 -14.91 -1.00 -2.46
C MET A 22 -15.94 -0.55 -3.49
N LEU A 23 -17.15 -0.18 -3.05
CA LEU A 23 -18.21 0.32 -3.94
C LEU A 23 -17.79 1.62 -4.64
N VAL A 24 -17.17 2.57 -3.93
CA VAL A 24 -16.65 3.81 -4.51
C VAL A 24 -15.62 3.51 -5.60
N PHE A 25 -14.67 2.61 -5.32
CA PHE A 25 -13.69 2.17 -6.30
C PHE A 25 -14.31 1.46 -7.51
N PHE A 26 -15.26 0.57 -7.26
CA PHE A 26 -15.97 -0.15 -8.32
C PHE A 26 -16.73 0.81 -9.24
N LEU A 27 -17.50 1.74 -8.68
CA LEU A 27 -18.25 2.74 -9.46
C LEU A 27 -17.32 3.62 -10.29
N PHE A 28 -16.15 3.97 -9.73
CA PHE A 28 -15.16 4.74 -10.47
C PHE A 28 -14.57 3.94 -11.64
N ASN A 29 -14.19 2.67 -11.44
CA ASN A 29 -13.72 1.79 -12.51
C ASN A 29 -14.78 1.60 -13.62
N VAL A 30 -16.05 1.45 -13.25
CA VAL A 30 -17.14 1.39 -14.21
C VAL A 30 -17.25 2.69 -15.02
N LEU A 31 -17.19 3.84 -14.35
CA LEU A 31 -17.22 5.14 -15.02
C LEU A 31 -16.05 5.28 -16.00
N GLU A 32 -14.85 4.89 -15.56
CA GLU A 32 -13.64 4.92 -16.38
C GLU A 32 -13.76 4.05 -17.63
N SER A 33 -14.31 2.82 -17.49
CA SER A 33 -14.49 1.88 -18.59
C SER A 33 -15.52 2.33 -19.67
N LEU A 34 -16.39 3.28 -19.33
CA LEU A 34 -17.39 3.84 -20.27
C LEU A 34 -16.85 5.05 -21.06
N CYS A 35 -15.64 5.51 -20.75
CA CYS A 35 -15.04 6.70 -21.36
C CYS A 35 -14.10 6.31 -22.50
N SER A 36 -13.81 7.28 -23.39
CA SER A 36 -12.77 7.12 -24.43
C SER A 36 -11.37 7.12 -23.80
N ASP A 37 -10.37 6.56 -24.48
CA ASP A 37 -8.99 6.38 -23.98
C ASP A 37 -8.37 7.66 -23.39
N ILE A 38 -8.60 8.82 -24.02
CA ILE A 38 -8.10 10.11 -23.53
C ILE A 38 -8.80 10.49 -22.22
N MET A 39 -10.13 10.35 -22.16
CA MET A 39 -10.91 10.66 -20.96
C MET A 39 -10.60 9.68 -19.83
N GLN A 40 -10.40 8.41 -20.16
CA GLN A 40 -9.97 7.37 -19.23
C GLN A 40 -8.64 7.75 -18.54
N SER A 41 -7.63 8.14 -19.35
CA SER A 41 -6.32 8.59 -18.81
C SER A 41 -6.46 9.81 -17.88
N PHE A 42 -7.33 10.75 -18.22
CA PHE A 42 -7.59 11.91 -17.38
C PHE A 42 -8.30 11.51 -16.07
N LEU A 43 -9.32 10.65 -16.15
CA LEU A 43 -10.03 10.15 -14.96
C LEU A 43 -9.12 9.35 -14.03
N SER A 44 -8.23 8.51 -14.58
CA SER A 44 -7.24 7.77 -13.79
C SER A 44 -6.34 8.70 -12.98
N LEU A 45 -5.89 9.82 -13.58
CA LEU A 45 -5.09 10.83 -12.86
C LEU A 45 -5.89 11.50 -11.75
N VAL A 46 -7.14 11.89 -12.02
CA VAL A 46 -8.02 12.49 -11.01
C VAL A 46 -8.26 11.50 -9.87
N PHE A 47 -8.49 10.23 -10.21
CA PHE A 47 -8.72 9.21 -9.19
C PHE A 47 -7.48 8.94 -8.34
N ALA A 48 -6.30 8.86 -8.94
CA ALA A 48 -5.04 8.72 -8.20
C ALA A 48 -4.82 9.85 -7.18
N ILE A 49 -5.28 11.08 -7.51
CA ILE A 49 -5.24 12.21 -6.59
C ILE A 49 -6.25 12.05 -5.43
N ILE A 50 -7.42 11.51 -5.70
CA ILE A 50 -8.51 11.34 -4.72
C ILE A 50 -8.27 10.11 -3.83
N GLU A 51 -7.63 9.06 -4.34
CA GLU A 51 -7.36 7.82 -3.62
C GLU A 51 -6.56 8.05 -2.33
N VAL A 52 -5.57 8.94 -2.37
CA VAL A 52 -4.70 9.23 -1.22
C VAL A 52 -5.50 9.74 0.00
N PRO A 53 -6.35 10.78 -0.10
CA PRO A 53 -7.18 11.20 1.03
C PRO A 53 -8.24 10.15 1.42
N LEU A 54 -8.81 9.41 0.46
CA LEU A 54 -9.77 8.35 0.78
C LEU A 54 -9.14 7.22 1.60
N SER A 55 -7.89 6.85 1.31
CA SER A 55 -7.16 5.84 2.08
C SER A 55 -6.90 6.30 3.52
N LEU A 56 -6.53 7.58 3.74
CA LEU A 56 -6.42 8.13 5.09
C LEU A 56 -7.78 8.16 5.80
N GLY A 57 -8.85 8.56 5.11
CA GLY A 57 -10.20 8.57 5.67
C GLY A 57 -10.66 7.18 6.10
N LEU A 58 -10.34 6.15 5.31
CA LEU A 58 -10.62 4.76 5.66
C LEU A 58 -9.87 4.34 6.94
N ILE A 59 -8.58 4.68 7.04
CA ILE A 59 -7.77 4.37 8.22
C ILE A 59 -8.31 5.10 9.45
N ILE A 60 -8.68 6.39 9.34
CA ILE A 60 -9.33 7.15 10.43
C ILE A 60 -10.61 6.45 10.89
N SER A 61 -11.44 5.96 9.95
CA SER A 61 -12.67 5.24 10.28
C SER A 61 -12.38 3.95 11.05
N PHE A 62 -11.35 3.19 10.68
CA PHE A 62 -10.94 1.99 11.40
C PHE A 62 -10.31 2.31 12.77
N VAL A 63 -9.51 3.37 12.90
CA VAL A 63 -8.97 3.81 14.20
C VAL A 63 -10.09 4.22 15.16
N LYS A 64 -11.08 4.97 14.69
CA LYS A 64 -12.29 5.31 15.46
C LYS A 64 -13.05 4.05 15.89
N LEU A 65 -13.27 3.10 14.96
CA LEU A 65 -13.95 1.85 15.26
C LEU A 65 -13.18 1.02 16.29
N PHE A 66 -11.86 1.04 16.25
CA PHE A 66 -10.98 0.39 17.23
C PHE A 66 -11.11 1.03 18.62
N ASN A 67 -11.23 2.35 18.69
CA ASN A 67 -11.43 3.13 19.91
C ASN A 67 -12.87 3.14 20.42
N ASP A 68 -13.74 2.26 19.89
CA ASP A 68 -15.15 2.13 20.28
C ASP A 68 -16.04 3.35 19.94
N GLU A 69 -15.59 4.20 19.01
CA GLU A 69 -16.37 5.32 18.51
C GLU A 69 -17.42 4.87 17.48
N ASP A 70 -18.53 5.60 17.37
CA ASP A 70 -19.52 5.32 16.34
C ASP A 70 -19.09 5.86 14.98
N VAL A 71 -19.12 4.99 13.96
CA VAL A 71 -18.67 5.32 12.60
C VAL A 71 -19.71 4.85 11.60
N LYS A 72 -20.07 5.71 10.65
CA LYS A 72 -20.94 5.36 9.53
C LYS A 72 -20.12 4.85 8.34
N ALA A 73 -20.78 4.06 7.47
CA ALA A 73 -20.12 3.40 6.35
C ALA A 73 -19.40 4.37 5.38
N PHE A 74 -19.87 5.60 5.22
CA PHE A 74 -19.33 6.60 4.30
C PHE A 74 -18.54 7.74 4.98
N ASP A 75 -18.31 7.67 6.28
CA ASP A 75 -17.56 8.72 7.00
C ASP A 75 -16.13 8.88 6.49
N PHE A 76 -15.56 7.84 5.88
CA PHE A 76 -14.25 7.90 5.26
C PHE A 76 -14.16 8.95 4.12
N LEU A 77 -15.26 9.23 3.42
CA LEU A 77 -15.30 10.28 2.39
C LEU A 77 -15.06 11.65 3.02
N THR A 78 -15.91 12.01 3.98
CA THR A 78 -15.87 13.33 4.63
C THR A 78 -14.57 13.53 5.41
N THR A 79 -14.15 12.52 6.18
CA THR A 79 -12.88 12.57 6.93
C THR A 79 -11.66 12.59 6.04
N GLY A 80 -11.68 11.86 4.92
CA GLY A 80 -10.61 11.86 3.93
C GLY A 80 -10.45 13.23 3.29
N PHE A 81 -11.52 13.80 2.77
CA PHE A 81 -11.49 15.14 2.13
C PHE A 81 -11.14 16.26 3.12
N ASN A 82 -11.61 16.20 4.36
CA ASN A 82 -11.23 17.17 5.39
C ASN A 82 -9.74 17.13 5.74
N ASN A 83 -9.08 15.98 5.52
CA ASN A 83 -7.66 15.79 5.75
C ASN A 83 -6.84 15.71 4.45
N PHE A 84 -7.34 16.29 3.34
CA PHE A 84 -6.73 16.23 2.01
C PHE A 84 -5.25 16.65 2.03
N GLY A 85 -4.94 17.82 2.57
CA GLY A 85 -3.57 18.33 2.66
C GLY A 85 -2.66 17.46 3.54
N LYS A 86 -3.19 16.91 4.63
CA LYS A 86 -2.46 16.03 5.54
C LYS A 86 -2.12 14.70 4.86
N SER A 87 -3.08 14.09 4.15
CA SER A 87 -2.86 12.83 3.44
C SER A 87 -1.79 12.96 2.35
N TRP A 88 -1.87 14.02 1.53
CA TRP A 88 -0.86 14.31 0.52
C TRP A 88 0.50 14.68 1.12
N GLY A 89 0.51 15.38 2.26
CA GLY A 89 1.72 15.68 3.00
C GLY A 89 2.44 14.41 3.47
N ILE A 90 1.70 13.41 3.98
CA ILE A 90 2.27 12.11 4.37
C ILE A 90 2.80 11.38 3.14
N ALA A 91 1.99 11.26 2.07
CA ALA A 91 2.39 10.60 0.83
C ALA A 91 3.66 11.22 0.24
N TRP A 92 3.76 12.55 0.22
CA TRP A 92 4.93 13.29 -0.27
C TRP A 92 6.18 13.02 0.57
N ASN A 93 6.07 13.08 1.91
CA ASN A 93 7.21 12.78 2.79
C ASN A 93 7.70 11.34 2.64
N ILE A 94 6.78 10.38 2.50
CA ILE A 94 7.14 8.98 2.21
C ILE A 94 7.80 8.87 0.85
N PHE A 95 7.24 9.51 -0.19
CA PHE A 95 7.79 9.50 -1.54
C PHE A 95 9.24 10.01 -1.58
N VAL A 96 9.52 11.15 -0.95
CA VAL A 96 10.88 11.72 -0.89
C VAL A 96 11.86 10.75 -0.23
N LYS A 97 11.45 10.08 0.85
CA LYS A 97 12.28 9.07 1.54
C LYS A 97 12.46 7.77 0.74
N MET A 98 11.52 7.47 -0.17
CA MET A 98 11.54 6.28 -1.04
C MET A 98 12.14 6.52 -2.44
N VAL A 99 12.47 7.77 -2.78
CA VAL A 99 12.98 8.15 -4.12
C VAL A 99 14.19 7.31 -4.52
N LEU A 100 15.17 7.13 -3.63
CA LEU A 100 16.41 6.45 -3.98
C LEU A 100 16.20 4.95 -4.31
N PRO A 101 15.51 4.13 -3.48
CA PRO A 101 15.21 2.75 -3.84
C PRO A 101 14.34 2.63 -5.10
N VAL A 102 13.42 3.59 -5.32
CA VAL A 102 12.59 3.60 -6.54
C VAL A 102 13.43 3.87 -7.78
N ILE A 103 14.34 4.84 -7.75
CA ILE A 103 15.26 5.13 -8.87
C ILE A 103 16.11 3.88 -9.19
N LEU A 104 16.67 3.21 -8.18
CA LEU A 104 17.45 1.99 -8.40
C LEU A 104 16.62 0.87 -9.03
N THR A 105 15.36 0.73 -8.64
CA THR A 105 14.45 -0.24 -9.25
C THR A 105 14.19 0.10 -10.73
N VAL A 106 13.95 1.38 -11.05
CA VAL A 106 13.75 1.84 -12.43
C VAL A 106 15.01 1.62 -13.27
N VAL A 107 16.19 1.96 -12.75
CA VAL A 107 17.47 1.72 -13.43
C VAL A 107 17.68 0.24 -13.72
N SER A 108 17.34 -0.63 -12.77
CA SER A 108 17.41 -2.09 -12.97
C SER A 108 16.51 -2.56 -14.11
N TYR A 109 15.28 -2.05 -14.21
CA TYR A 109 14.37 -2.34 -15.33
C TYR A 109 14.94 -1.88 -16.69
N VAL A 110 15.54 -0.68 -16.73
CA VAL A 110 16.16 -0.16 -17.97
C VAL A 110 17.32 -1.07 -18.41
N ILE A 111 18.17 -1.51 -17.48
CA ILE A 111 19.28 -2.42 -17.78
C ILE A 111 18.77 -3.76 -18.31
N ILE A 112 17.77 -4.36 -17.67
CA ILE A 112 17.14 -5.61 -18.12
C ILE A 112 16.52 -5.43 -19.51
N GLY A 113 15.75 -4.37 -19.72
CA GLY A 113 15.08 -4.07 -20.98
C GLY A 113 16.09 -3.87 -22.12
N PHE A 114 17.19 -3.16 -21.86
CA PHE A 114 18.26 -2.98 -22.84
C PHE A 114 18.95 -4.31 -23.18
N GLY A 115 19.25 -5.17 -22.19
CA GLY A 115 19.81 -6.50 -22.41
C GLY A 115 18.89 -7.39 -23.27
N ILE A 116 17.57 -7.37 -22.99
CA ILE A 116 16.57 -8.13 -23.79
C ILE A 116 16.50 -7.58 -25.21
N PHE A 117 16.45 -6.25 -25.37
CA PHE A 117 16.42 -5.62 -26.70
C PHE A 117 17.66 -5.98 -27.53
N GLN A 118 18.84 -5.96 -26.93
CA GLN A 118 20.09 -6.34 -27.58
C GLN A 118 20.07 -7.84 -28.00
N THR A 119 19.53 -8.73 -27.17
CA THR A 119 19.36 -10.14 -27.52
C THR A 119 18.43 -10.32 -28.71
N ALA A 120 17.31 -9.61 -28.72
CA ALA A 120 16.35 -9.67 -29.83
C ALA A 120 16.91 -9.14 -31.15
N SER A 121 17.65 -8.01 -31.10
CA SER A 121 18.25 -7.42 -32.31
C SER A 121 19.41 -8.26 -32.87
N SER A 122 20.22 -8.89 -32.04
CA SER A 122 21.31 -9.77 -32.50
C SER A 122 20.78 -11.07 -33.13
N SER A 123 19.68 -11.60 -32.66
CA SER A 123 19.03 -12.77 -33.28
C SER A 123 18.52 -12.50 -34.69
N MET A 124 18.16 -11.25 -35.01
CA MET A 124 17.75 -10.80 -36.34
C MET A 124 18.94 -10.61 -37.30
N LEU A 125 20.13 -10.30 -36.80
CA LEU A 125 21.31 -9.94 -37.60
C LEU A 125 22.38 -11.05 -37.75
N TYR A 126 22.14 -12.26 -37.25
CA TYR A 126 23.06 -13.42 -37.30
C TYR A 126 24.45 -13.20 -36.65
N GLU A 127 24.55 -12.26 -35.68
CA GLU A 127 25.82 -12.01 -34.98
C GLU A 127 25.89 -12.78 -33.64
N THR A 128 26.77 -13.77 -33.58
CA THR A 128 26.97 -14.65 -32.39
C THR A 128 27.67 -13.98 -31.23
N SER A 129 28.41 -12.88 -31.40
CA SER A 129 29.24 -12.28 -30.35
C SER A 129 28.47 -11.37 -29.37
N SER A 130 27.29 -10.83 -29.77
CA SER A 130 26.51 -9.93 -28.93
C SER A 130 25.68 -10.65 -27.86
N SER A 131 25.46 -11.95 -28.00
CA SER A 131 24.58 -12.75 -27.12
C SER A 131 25.14 -12.88 -25.69
N THR A 132 26.44 -12.99 -25.50
CA THR A 132 27.05 -13.11 -24.17
C THR A 132 26.94 -11.81 -23.36
N THR A 133 27.19 -10.66 -24.00
CA THR A 133 27.11 -9.35 -23.35
C THR A 133 25.67 -9.04 -22.90
N SER A 134 24.69 -9.34 -23.74
CA SER A 134 23.28 -9.11 -23.42
C SER A 134 22.79 -10.02 -22.28
N ILE A 135 23.21 -11.29 -22.24
CA ILE A 135 22.90 -12.18 -21.12
C ILE A 135 23.51 -11.66 -19.82
N VAL A 136 24.77 -11.21 -19.84
CA VAL A 136 25.43 -10.63 -18.67
C VAL A 136 24.69 -9.38 -18.17
N LEU A 137 24.26 -8.50 -19.07
CA LEU A 137 23.46 -7.30 -18.70
C LEU A 137 22.14 -7.69 -18.04
N VAL A 138 21.41 -8.66 -18.58
CA VAL A 138 20.16 -9.15 -17.99
C VAL A 138 20.41 -9.73 -16.60
N LEU A 139 21.45 -10.53 -16.41
CA LEU A 139 21.79 -11.09 -15.10
C LEU A 139 22.16 -10.02 -14.07
N ILE A 140 22.98 -9.04 -14.46
CA ILE A 140 23.33 -7.90 -13.60
C ILE A 140 22.06 -7.12 -13.24
N GLY A 141 21.23 -6.80 -14.22
CA GLY A 141 19.96 -6.10 -14.00
C GLY A 141 19.02 -6.85 -13.06
N MET A 142 18.93 -8.19 -13.17
CA MET A 142 18.14 -9.03 -12.25
C MET A 142 18.66 -8.99 -10.81
N VAL A 143 19.98 -9.08 -10.62
CA VAL A 143 20.59 -9.00 -9.28
C VAL A 143 20.32 -7.62 -8.66
N LEU A 144 20.53 -6.55 -9.42
CA LEU A 144 20.23 -5.18 -8.97
C LEU A 144 18.75 -5.00 -8.66
N PHE A 145 17.85 -5.55 -9.48
CA PHE A 145 16.41 -5.51 -9.27
C PHE A 145 15.99 -6.19 -7.96
N ILE A 146 16.51 -7.39 -7.70
CA ILE A 146 16.24 -8.12 -6.45
C ILE A 146 16.74 -7.32 -5.25
N ALA A 147 17.97 -6.80 -5.30
CA ALA A 147 18.55 -6.00 -4.22
C ALA A 147 17.75 -4.71 -3.98
N ALA A 148 17.39 -3.97 -5.03
CA ALA A 148 16.58 -2.76 -4.95
C ALA A 148 15.16 -3.04 -4.44
N SER A 149 14.55 -4.16 -4.83
CA SER A 149 13.23 -4.58 -4.37
C SER A 149 13.24 -4.92 -2.88
N ILE A 150 14.23 -5.69 -2.40
CA ILE A 150 14.39 -6.01 -0.97
C ILE A 150 14.58 -4.71 -0.17
N TRP A 151 15.39 -3.79 -0.67
CA TRP A 151 15.60 -2.50 -0.01
C TRP A 151 14.32 -1.67 0.02
N SER A 152 13.56 -1.57 -1.09
CA SER A 152 12.28 -0.87 -1.17
C SER A 152 11.26 -1.43 -0.18
N VAL A 153 11.10 -2.75 -0.15
CA VAL A 153 10.20 -3.43 0.79
C VAL A 153 10.62 -3.15 2.24
N THR A 154 11.91 -3.29 2.55
CA THR A 154 12.43 -3.04 3.90
C THR A 154 12.22 -1.59 4.34
N LYS A 155 12.38 -0.63 3.42
CA LYS A 155 12.11 0.79 3.66
C LYS A 155 10.62 1.08 3.84
N SER A 156 9.73 0.47 3.06
CA SER A 156 8.28 0.69 3.15
C SER A 156 7.71 0.33 4.52
N TYR A 157 8.28 -0.69 5.19
CA TYR A 157 7.87 -1.07 6.55
C TYR A 157 8.09 0.03 7.59
N TYR A 158 9.06 0.93 7.40
CA TYR A 158 9.26 2.06 8.32
C TYR A 158 8.09 3.04 8.30
N TYR A 159 7.41 3.17 7.17
CA TYR A 159 6.38 4.20 6.95
C TYR A 159 4.94 3.65 7.04
N GLN A 160 4.80 2.34 7.25
CA GLN A 160 3.49 1.67 7.20
C GLN A 160 2.53 2.16 8.28
N LEU A 161 3.04 2.60 9.43
CA LEU A 161 2.23 3.13 10.52
C LEU A 161 1.94 4.64 10.39
N ALA A 162 2.55 5.36 9.44
CA ALA A 162 2.44 6.82 9.35
C ALA A 162 1.00 7.32 9.24
N TYR A 163 0.16 6.65 8.43
CA TYR A 163 -1.24 7.00 8.29
C TYR A 163 -2.06 6.69 9.56
N ILE A 164 -1.72 5.61 10.28
CA ILE A 164 -2.38 5.24 11.55
C ILE A 164 -2.03 6.25 12.63
N ILE A 165 -0.75 6.66 12.72
CA ILE A 165 -0.28 7.70 13.65
C ILE A 165 -0.99 9.02 13.35
N ALA A 166 -1.09 9.41 12.09
CA ALA A 166 -1.78 10.62 11.68
C ALA A 166 -3.30 10.60 11.95
N ALA A 167 -3.90 9.40 12.00
CA ALA A 167 -5.30 9.19 12.36
C ALA A 167 -5.53 9.23 13.88
N ASP A 168 -4.61 8.63 14.65
CA ASP A 168 -4.70 8.54 16.10
C ASP A 168 -4.25 9.83 16.81
N LYS A 169 -3.31 10.56 16.20
CA LYS A 169 -2.75 11.84 16.70
C LYS A 169 -2.95 12.94 15.65
N PRO A 170 -4.16 13.53 15.57
CA PRO A 170 -4.48 14.52 14.55
C PRO A 170 -3.69 15.83 14.68
N GLU A 171 -3.12 16.12 15.86
CA GLU A 171 -2.27 17.28 16.14
C GLU A 171 -0.90 17.23 15.46
N LEU A 172 -0.39 16.02 15.15
CA LEU A 172 0.90 15.86 14.50
C LEU A 172 0.83 16.32 13.03
N SER A 173 1.88 17.00 12.59
CA SER A 173 2.08 17.32 11.19
C SER A 173 2.35 16.05 10.36
N SER A 174 2.17 16.13 9.05
CA SER A 174 2.43 15.02 8.13
C SER A 174 3.87 14.50 8.22
N LYS A 175 4.85 15.40 8.42
CA LYS A 175 6.26 15.06 8.56
C LYS A 175 6.52 14.34 9.89
N GLU A 176 6.01 14.86 10.98
CA GLU A 176 6.16 14.27 12.31
C GLU A 176 5.54 12.88 12.39
N ALA A 177 4.36 12.67 11.78
CA ALA A 177 3.73 11.34 11.71
C ALA A 177 4.60 10.30 10.98
N VAL A 178 5.28 10.71 9.90
CA VAL A 178 6.20 9.84 9.15
C VAL A 178 7.48 9.56 9.97
N GLU A 179 8.04 10.56 10.65
CA GLU A 179 9.22 10.40 11.50
C GLU A 179 8.93 9.54 12.74
N GLU A 180 7.76 9.68 13.34
CA GLU A 180 7.32 8.86 14.46
C GLU A 180 7.12 7.40 14.03
N SER A 181 6.53 7.17 12.84
CA SER A 181 6.43 5.83 12.26
C SER A 181 7.81 5.18 12.10
N GLU A 182 8.79 5.91 11.58
CA GLU A 182 10.16 5.43 11.41
C GLU A 182 10.80 5.03 12.75
N LYS A 183 10.61 5.85 13.79
CA LYS A 183 11.10 5.57 15.16
C LYS A 183 10.45 4.34 15.76
N LEU A 184 9.11 4.25 15.70
CA LEU A 184 8.34 3.13 16.25
C LEU A 184 8.65 1.80 15.57
N MET A 185 8.89 1.81 14.25
CA MET A 185 9.19 0.62 13.47
C MET A 185 10.64 0.15 13.57
N THR A 186 11.54 0.96 14.13
CA THR A 186 12.93 0.57 14.36
C THR A 186 12.98 -0.61 15.34
N GLY A 187 13.54 -1.75 14.88
CA GLY A 187 13.60 -3.00 15.63
C GLY A 187 12.31 -3.84 15.65
N LYS A 188 11.16 -3.31 15.18
CA LYS A 188 9.87 -4.00 15.20
C LYS A 188 9.38 -4.48 13.83
N ARG A 189 10.08 -4.13 12.74
CA ARG A 189 9.70 -4.48 11.36
C ARG A 189 9.47 -5.97 11.15
N GLY A 190 10.36 -6.81 11.70
CA GLY A 190 10.23 -8.26 11.60
C GLY A 190 8.95 -8.79 12.24
N LYS A 191 8.50 -8.19 13.37
CA LYS A 191 7.24 -8.57 14.02
C LYS A 191 6.03 -8.23 13.14
N LEU A 192 6.02 -7.06 12.50
CA LEU A 192 4.95 -6.68 11.58
C LEU A 192 4.97 -7.55 10.32
N PHE A 193 6.15 -7.86 9.78
CA PHE A 193 6.31 -8.79 8.67
C PHE A 193 5.74 -10.18 9.01
N CYS A 194 6.09 -10.75 10.17
CA CYS A 194 5.53 -12.03 10.61
C CYS A 194 4.01 -11.96 10.80
N LEU A 195 3.48 -10.85 11.31
CA LEU A 195 2.04 -10.63 11.41
C LEU A 195 1.38 -10.69 10.03
N GLN A 196 1.92 -10.00 9.04
CA GLN A 196 1.39 -10.00 7.67
C GLN A 196 1.52 -11.37 7.00
N LEU A 197 2.64 -12.08 7.20
CA LEU A 197 2.81 -13.45 6.72
C LEU A 197 1.71 -14.39 7.25
N SER A 198 1.27 -14.20 8.49
CA SER A 198 0.20 -15.02 9.07
C SER A 198 -1.15 -14.88 8.34
N PHE A 199 -1.34 -13.79 7.60
CA PHE A 199 -2.56 -13.58 6.79
C PHE A 199 -2.48 -14.16 5.38
N ILE A 200 -1.29 -14.56 4.90
CA ILE A 200 -1.13 -15.10 3.53
C ILE A 200 -2.01 -16.33 3.32
N GLY A 201 -2.05 -17.25 4.29
CA GLY A 201 -2.93 -18.44 4.20
C GLY A 201 -4.41 -18.07 4.07
N TRP A 202 -4.87 -17.07 4.81
CA TRP A 202 -6.24 -16.56 4.71
C TRP A 202 -6.49 -15.81 3.40
N ALA A 203 -5.49 -15.10 2.88
CA ALA A 203 -5.59 -14.44 1.58
C ALA A 203 -5.73 -15.46 0.44
N ILE A 204 -4.97 -16.56 0.48
CA ILE A 204 -5.10 -17.67 -0.47
C ILE A 204 -6.51 -18.27 -0.40
N LEU A 205 -7.02 -18.55 0.81
CA LEU A 205 -8.38 -19.04 1.00
C LEU A 205 -9.44 -18.06 0.47
N ALA A 206 -9.21 -16.74 0.64
CA ALA A 206 -10.12 -15.72 0.12
C ALA A 206 -10.19 -15.71 -1.42
N VAL A 207 -9.08 -16.03 -2.12
CA VAL A 207 -9.10 -16.20 -3.59
C VAL A 207 -10.01 -17.37 -3.99
N PHE A 208 -9.96 -18.49 -3.29
CA PHE A 208 -10.82 -19.65 -3.58
C PHE A 208 -12.33 -19.37 -3.39
N THR A 209 -12.67 -18.35 -2.61
CA THR A 209 -14.06 -17.88 -2.47
C THR A 209 -14.45 -16.84 -3.52
N LEU A 210 -13.78 -16.80 -4.69
CA LEU A 210 -13.96 -15.78 -5.73
C LEU A 210 -13.82 -14.35 -5.20
N GLY A 211 -12.97 -14.17 -4.18
CA GLY A 211 -12.70 -12.86 -3.58
C GLY A 211 -13.67 -12.44 -2.47
N ILE A 212 -14.77 -13.15 -2.24
CA ILE A 212 -15.75 -12.79 -1.20
C ILE A 212 -15.09 -12.79 0.19
N GLY A 213 -14.13 -13.68 0.44
CA GLY A 213 -13.38 -13.75 1.70
C GLY A 213 -12.62 -12.45 2.05
N TYR A 214 -12.25 -11.63 1.05
CA TYR A 214 -11.59 -10.34 1.31
C TYR A 214 -12.48 -9.33 2.03
N LEU A 215 -13.81 -9.44 1.94
CA LEU A 215 -14.74 -8.58 2.68
C LEU A 215 -14.54 -8.64 4.20
N TRP A 216 -14.14 -9.80 4.71
CA TRP A 216 -13.82 -10.02 6.13
C TRP A 216 -12.32 -9.89 6.42
N LEU A 217 -11.50 -10.35 5.49
CA LEU A 217 -10.05 -10.38 5.69
C LEU A 217 -9.47 -8.96 5.74
N ILE A 218 -9.87 -8.06 4.85
CA ILE A 218 -9.34 -6.68 4.80
C ILE A 218 -9.59 -5.94 6.11
N PRO A 219 -10.83 -5.81 6.63
CA PRO A 219 -11.06 -5.15 7.91
C PRO A 219 -10.33 -5.84 9.07
N TYR A 220 -10.19 -7.16 9.05
CA TYR A 220 -9.45 -7.88 10.08
C TYR A 220 -7.95 -7.53 10.04
N VAL A 221 -7.34 -7.46 8.86
CA VAL A 221 -5.92 -7.06 8.69
C VAL A 221 -5.72 -5.61 9.15
N GLN A 222 -6.62 -4.69 8.79
CA GLN A 222 -6.54 -3.29 9.21
C GLN A 222 -6.58 -3.16 10.75
N MET A 223 -7.52 -3.84 11.40
CA MET A 223 -7.61 -3.85 12.86
C MET A 223 -6.39 -4.52 13.51
N ALA A 224 -5.80 -5.53 12.87
CA ALA A 224 -4.58 -6.18 13.37
C ALA A 224 -3.36 -5.26 13.29
N ILE A 225 -3.27 -4.43 12.25
CA ILE A 225 -2.18 -3.44 12.12
C ILE A 225 -2.37 -2.30 13.14
N ILE A 226 -3.61 -1.86 13.41
CA ILE A 226 -3.92 -0.87 14.44
C ILE A 226 -3.59 -1.43 15.83
N ALA A 227 -3.96 -2.68 16.14
CA ALA A 227 -3.57 -3.34 17.39
C ALA A 227 -2.05 -3.45 17.52
N PHE A 228 -1.34 -3.77 16.43
CA PHE A 228 0.12 -3.78 16.41
C PHE A 228 0.71 -2.39 16.71
N TYR A 229 0.12 -1.33 16.15
CA TYR A 229 0.52 0.05 16.44
C TYR A 229 0.36 0.37 17.95
N LYS A 230 -0.79 0.08 18.54
CA LYS A 230 -1.03 0.29 19.98
C LYS A 230 -0.02 -0.50 20.83
N PHE A 231 0.24 -1.76 20.50
CA PHE A 231 1.31 -2.54 21.13
C PHE A 231 2.70 -1.90 20.94
N ALA A 232 2.98 -1.32 19.78
CA ALA A 232 4.26 -0.66 19.53
C ALA A 232 4.44 0.63 20.32
N CYS A 233 3.34 1.34 20.61
CA CYS A 233 3.34 2.52 21.49
C CYS A 233 3.48 2.18 22.97
N GLY A 234 3.26 0.93 23.39
CA GLY A 234 3.27 0.52 24.80
C GLY A 234 1.92 0.66 25.50
N ASP A 235 0.85 0.87 24.75
CA ASP A 235 -0.53 1.07 25.24
C ASP A 235 -1.29 -0.26 25.41
N SER A 236 -0.59 -1.38 25.65
CA SER A 236 -1.19 -2.72 25.82
C SER A 236 -1.32 -3.15 27.28
#